data_6dd24fc056698db159a7869c83fc18af
#
_entry.id   6dd24fc056698db159a7869c83fc18af
#
_cell.length_a   1.000
_cell.length_b   1.000
_cell.length_c   1.000
_cell.angle_alpha   90.00
_cell.angle_beta   90.00
_cell.angle_gamma   90.00
#
_symmetry.space_group_name_H-M   'P 1'
#
loop_
_entity.id
_entity.type
_entity.pdbx_description
1 polymer ?
#
loop_
_entity_poly.entity_id
_entity_poly.type
_entity_poly.pdbx_seq_one_letter_code
_entity_poly.pdbx_strand_id
1 'polypeptide(L)'
;FDMELVNKGELTPIYFGSAMNNFGVETFLHSFLELAPYPSPKQSKNGLVDPMDNNFSGFVFKIQANMDPAHRDRVAFVRICSGQFEKGMSVYHVQEGKKIKLAQPQQFMAQDRTIMEKGYAGDIIGLFDPGIFSIGDTLSENDMNVVYEGIPSFSPEIFARVHVSNSMKRKQFQKGMAQLAQEGAIQIFKEINIGIEEYVVGAVGVLQLEVLEYRLKNEYGVEPTVNRMPYRFARWITSKIDDPDELKLTSTTKTVHDSDDRYVLLFENQWSIDWALENNKGLELIDHM
;
A
#
# COMPACT_ATOMS: atom_id res chain seq x y z
N PHE A 1 -32.74 12.21 -3.62
CA PHE A 1 -31.30 12.35 -3.51
C PHE A 1 -30.98 12.94 -2.15
N ASP A 2 -30.12 12.27 -1.37
CA ASP A 2 -29.82 12.63 0.01
C ASP A 2 -28.34 13.03 0.13
N MET A 3 -28.08 14.32 0.33
CA MET A 3 -26.73 14.88 0.46
C MET A 3 -26.03 14.45 1.75
N GLU A 4 -26.76 14.18 2.81
CA GLU A 4 -26.18 13.72 4.07
C GLU A 4 -25.59 12.32 3.92
N LEU A 5 -26.29 11.44 3.20
CA LEU A 5 -25.79 10.10 2.88
C LEU A 5 -24.59 10.15 1.90
N VAL A 6 -24.59 11.10 0.95
CA VAL A 6 -23.44 11.31 0.06
C VAL A 6 -22.21 11.75 0.87
N ASN A 7 -22.37 12.70 1.77
CA ASN A 7 -21.27 13.20 2.61
C ASN A 7 -20.72 12.14 3.57
N LYS A 8 -21.57 11.19 4.01
CA LYS A 8 -21.15 10.04 4.82
C LYS A 8 -20.52 8.91 4.01
N GLY A 9 -20.58 8.97 2.67
CA GLY A 9 -20.13 7.88 1.80
C GLY A 9 -21.09 6.68 1.73
N GLU A 10 -22.32 6.82 2.25
CA GLU A 10 -23.36 5.79 2.25
C GLU A 10 -24.20 5.80 0.96
N LEU A 11 -24.11 6.87 0.19
CA LEU A 11 -24.75 7.02 -1.13
C LEU A 11 -23.73 7.49 -2.16
N THR A 12 -23.61 6.77 -3.28
CA THR A 12 -22.72 7.11 -4.39
C THR A 12 -23.50 7.65 -5.58
N PRO A 13 -23.32 8.93 -5.99
CA PRO A 13 -23.88 9.46 -7.21
C PRO A 13 -23.28 8.78 -8.45
N ILE A 14 -24.12 8.40 -9.41
CA ILE A 14 -23.70 7.76 -10.65
C ILE A 14 -24.06 8.65 -11.84
N TYR A 15 -23.11 8.84 -12.75
CA TYR A 15 -23.27 9.62 -13.99
C TYR A 15 -22.91 8.77 -15.20
N PHE A 16 -23.69 8.95 -16.25
CA PHE A 16 -23.41 8.33 -17.55
C PHE A 16 -22.74 9.36 -18.47
N GLY A 17 -21.56 9.02 -18.97
CA GLY A 17 -20.81 9.92 -19.82
C GLY A 17 -19.77 9.21 -20.68
N SER A 18 -19.20 9.93 -21.63
CA SER A 18 -18.09 9.49 -22.45
C SER A 18 -17.05 10.59 -22.56
N ALA A 19 -15.88 10.38 -21.99
CA ALA A 19 -14.77 11.32 -22.06
C ALA A 19 -14.26 11.51 -23.51
N MET A 20 -14.34 10.47 -24.35
CA MET A 20 -13.92 10.56 -25.77
C MET A 20 -14.77 11.54 -26.57
N ASN A 21 -16.06 11.65 -26.27
CA ASN A 21 -17.01 12.50 -27.00
C ASN A 21 -17.42 13.72 -26.20
N ASN A 22 -16.84 13.93 -25.01
CA ASN A 22 -17.23 14.95 -24.03
C ASN A 22 -18.73 14.90 -23.64
N PHE A 23 -19.39 13.77 -23.86
CA PHE A 23 -20.80 13.61 -23.49
C PHE A 23 -20.94 13.48 -21.97
N GLY A 24 -21.78 14.32 -21.36
CA GLY A 24 -22.06 14.29 -19.92
C GLY A 24 -20.93 14.75 -19.01
N VAL A 25 -19.76 15.08 -19.54
CA VAL A 25 -18.56 15.48 -18.73
C VAL A 25 -18.82 16.81 -18.02
N GLU A 26 -19.36 17.80 -18.72
CA GLU A 26 -19.70 19.12 -18.15
C GLU A 26 -20.71 18.98 -17.02
N THR A 27 -21.78 18.23 -17.25
CA THR A 27 -22.81 17.95 -16.23
C THR A 27 -22.22 17.25 -15.00
N PHE A 28 -21.35 16.27 -15.22
CA PHE A 28 -20.64 15.60 -14.13
C PHE A 28 -19.78 16.57 -13.33
N LEU A 29 -18.97 17.42 -14.00
CA LEU A 29 -18.10 18.37 -13.33
C LEU A 29 -18.87 19.41 -12.52
N HIS A 30 -19.97 19.95 -13.04
CA HIS A 30 -20.83 20.86 -12.29
C HIS A 30 -21.40 20.18 -11.04
N SER A 31 -21.97 19.00 -11.20
CA SER A 31 -22.49 18.25 -10.06
C SER A 31 -21.40 17.88 -9.06
N PHE A 32 -20.20 17.52 -9.52
CA PHE A 32 -19.07 17.24 -8.64
C PHE A 32 -18.71 18.44 -7.76
N LEU A 33 -18.69 19.66 -8.32
CA LEU A 33 -18.40 20.87 -7.55
C LEU A 33 -19.46 21.15 -6.47
N GLU A 34 -20.72 20.77 -6.73
CA GLU A 34 -21.81 20.93 -5.77
C GLU A 34 -21.83 19.82 -4.70
N LEU A 35 -21.46 18.60 -5.10
CA LEU A 35 -21.58 17.41 -4.24
C LEU A 35 -20.30 17.05 -3.48
N ALA A 36 -19.13 17.55 -3.92
CA ALA A 36 -17.87 17.22 -3.28
C ALA A 36 -17.81 17.78 -1.84
N PRO A 37 -17.68 16.92 -0.83
CA PRO A 37 -17.61 17.38 0.56
C PRO A 37 -16.27 18.07 0.85
N TYR A 38 -16.26 18.93 1.85
CA TYR A 38 -15.03 19.41 2.45
C TYR A 38 -14.26 18.25 3.12
N PRO A 39 -12.94 18.40 3.35
CA PRO A 39 -12.19 17.41 4.09
C PRO A 39 -12.86 17.10 5.43
N SER A 40 -13.15 15.84 5.67
CA SER A 40 -13.80 15.38 6.91
C SER A 40 -12.74 15.03 7.97
N PRO A 41 -13.10 15.09 9.27
CA PRO A 41 -12.24 14.60 10.33
C PRO A 41 -11.78 13.15 10.07
N LYS A 42 -10.53 12.88 10.40
CA LYS A 42 -9.90 11.57 10.20
C LYS A 42 -9.73 10.84 11.51
N GLN A 43 -10.06 9.54 11.53
CA GLN A 43 -9.83 8.69 12.67
C GLN A 43 -8.33 8.44 12.85
N SER A 44 -7.85 8.67 14.06
CA SER A 44 -6.55 8.23 14.53
C SER A 44 -6.72 7.27 15.70
N LYS A 45 -5.66 6.56 16.07
CA LYS A 45 -5.70 5.65 17.25
C LYS A 45 -6.11 6.36 18.54
N ASN A 46 -5.88 7.65 18.63
CA ASN A 46 -6.13 8.45 19.84
C ASN A 46 -7.32 9.40 19.71
N GLY A 47 -8.15 9.25 18.66
CA GLY A 47 -9.36 10.04 18.45
C GLY A 47 -9.43 10.69 17.08
N LEU A 48 -10.47 11.47 16.86
CA LEU A 48 -10.67 12.21 15.62
C LEU A 48 -9.73 13.42 15.53
N VAL A 49 -9.14 13.61 14.36
CA VAL A 49 -8.33 14.77 14.00
C VAL A 49 -9.16 15.67 13.10
N ASP A 50 -9.40 16.90 13.55
CA ASP A 50 -10.18 17.88 12.79
C ASP A 50 -9.30 18.52 11.70
N PRO A 51 -9.77 18.61 10.44
CA PRO A 51 -9.04 19.31 9.38
C PRO A 51 -8.69 20.76 9.71
N MET A 52 -9.50 21.40 10.58
CA MET A 52 -9.31 22.80 11.00
C MET A 52 -8.31 22.96 12.16
N ASP A 53 -7.74 21.87 12.69
CA ASP A 53 -6.68 21.95 13.69
C ASP A 53 -5.48 22.72 13.13
N ASN A 54 -4.85 23.53 13.98
CA ASN A 54 -3.71 24.37 13.57
C ASN A 54 -2.43 23.56 13.32
N ASN A 55 -2.31 22.41 13.96
CA ASN A 55 -1.11 21.57 13.84
C ASN A 55 -1.16 20.73 12.57
N PHE A 56 -0.08 20.77 11.81
CA PHE A 56 0.05 19.92 10.62
C PHE A 56 0.04 18.44 11.01
N SER A 57 -0.77 17.69 10.31
CA SER A 57 -0.67 16.24 10.25
C SER A 57 -1.04 15.71 8.87
N GLY A 58 -0.45 14.59 8.52
CA GLY A 58 -0.71 13.94 7.25
C GLY A 58 -0.31 12.47 7.29
N PHE A 59 -0.75 11.71 6.31
CA PHE A 59 -0.34 10.32 6.19
C PHE A 59 0.09 9.96 4.78
N VAL A 60 1.06 9.05 4.68
CA VAL A 60 1.56 8.49 3.42
C VAL A 60 0.57 7.46 2.92
N PHE A 61 -0.09 7.74 1.80
CA PHE A 61 -1.07 6.82 1.24
C PHE A 61 -0.58 6.10 -0.03
N LYS A 62 0.51 6.58 -0.63
CA LYS A 62 1.09 6.00 -1.83
C LYS A 62 2.58 6.28 -1.88
N ILE A 63 3.35 5.30 -2.37
CA ILE A 63 4.75 5.48 -2.73
C ILE A 63 4.89 5.08 -4.19
N GLN A 64 5.67 5.81 -4.94
CA GLN A 64 5.97 5.51 -6.33
C GLN A 64 7.44 5.78 -6.63
N ALA A 65 8.13 4.76 -7.14
CA ALA A 65 9.51 4.87 -7.62
C ALA A 65 9.54 5.01 -9.15
N ASN A 66 10.67 5.52 -9.67
CA ASN A 66 10.98 5.58 -11.09
C ASN A 66 9.90 6.28 -11.95
N MET A 67 9.27 7.33 -11.40
CA MET A 67 8.29 8.12 -12.16
C MET A 67 8.91 8.79 -13.38
N ASP A 68 10.18 9.16 -13.29
CA ASP A 68 10.98 9.67 -14.39
C ASP A 68 12.04 8.61 -14.76
N PRO A 69 12.01 8.07 -15.99
CA PRO A 69 13.02 7.10 -16.43
C PRO A 69 14.46 7.64 -16.39
N ALA A 70 14.64 8.97 -16.49
CA ALA A 70 15.94 9.62 -16.42
C ALA A 70 16.45 9.81 -14.99
N HIS A 71 15.55 9.84 -14.02
CA HIS A 71 15.83 10.04 -12.62
C HIS A 71 15.24 8.91 -11.79
N ARG A 72 16.10 8.12 -11.15
CA ARG A 72 15.68 7.03 -10.24
C ARG A 72 15.24 7.62 -8.91
N ASP A 73 14.20 8.43 -8.95
CA ASP A 73 13.60 9.05 -7.78
C ASP A 73 12.46 8.19 -7.21
N ARG A 74 12.24 8.37 -5.93
CA ARG A 74 11.11 7.78 -5.21
C ARG A 74 10.34 8.91 -4.54
N VAL A 75 9.03 8.90 -4.68
CA VAL A 75 8.13 9.92 -4.15
C VAL A 75 7.12 9.26 -3.21
N ALA A 76 7.02 9.79 -2.01
CA ALA A 76 5.95 9.48 -1.07
C ALA A 76 4.84 10.53 -1.21
N PHE A 77 3.63 10.08 -1.50
CA PHE A 77 2.45 10.94 -1.58
C PHE A 77 1.77 10.99 -0.22
N VAL A 78 1.70 12.20 0.31
CA VAL A 78 1.12 12.48 1.63
C VAL A 78 -0.17 13.25 1.46
N ARG A 79 -1.26 12.76 2.04
CA ARG A 79 -2.48 13.53 2.22
C ARG A 79 -2.37 14.35 3.49
N ILE A 80 -2.58 15.64 3.40
CA ILE A 80 -2.67 16.54 4.56
C ILE A 80 -4.03 16.31 5.21
N CYS A 81 -4.05 15.99 6.48
CA CYS A 81 -5.27 15.71 7.25
C CYS A 81 -5.67 16.87 8.15
N SER A 82 -4.71 17.65 8.65
CA SER A 82 -4.97 18.85 9.46
C SER A 82 -3.85 19.87 9.31
N GLY A 83 -4.12 21.11 9.67
CA GLY A 83 -3.19 22.20 9.69
C GLY A 83 -2.69 22.65 8.34
N GLN A 84 -1.53 23.30 8.34
CA GLN A 84 -0.92 23.84 7.16
C GLN A 84 0.49 23.25 6.98
N PHE A 85 0.75 22.73 5.79
CA PHE A 85 2.08 22.38 5.34
C PHE A 85 2.83 23.64 4.88
N GLU A 86 4.09 23.77 5.30
CA GLU A 86 5.04 24.76 4.77
C GLU A 86 6.34 24.07 4.33
N LYS A 87 6.86 24.50 3.20
CA LYS A 87 8.11 23.96 2.64
C LYS A 87 9.26 24.09 3.65
N GLY A 88 9.93 22.98 3.88
CA GLY A 88 11.07 22.92 4.79
C GLY A 88 10.72 22.81 6.27
N MET A 89 9.43 22.68 6.61
CA MET A 89 9.02 22.41 7.98
C MET A 89 9.60 21.08 8.49
N SER A 90 9.70 20.97 9.81
CA SER A 90 10.16 19.77 10.49
C SER A 90 8.99 19.08 11.16
N VAL A 91 8.84 17.80 10.92
CA VAL A 91 7.75 16.97 11.45
C VAL A 91 8.31 15.72 12.11
N TYR A 92 7.52 15.08 12.96
CA TYR A 92 7.79 13.73 13.45
C TYR A 92 7.30 12.71 12.42
N HIS A 93 8.15 11.78 12.06
CA HIS A 93 7.78 10.50 11.45
C HIS A 93 7.40 9.57 12.59
N VAL A 94 6.11 9.44 12.83
CA VAL A 94 5.58 8.89 14.10
C VAL A 94 5.98 7.43 14.29
N GLN A 95 5.88 6.59 13.26
CA GLN A 95 6.21 5.17 13.33
C GLN A 95 7.70 4.93 13.64
N GLU A 96 8.57 5.79 13.11
CA GLU A 96 10.02 5.71 13.36
C GLU A 96 10.49 6.45 14.62
N GLY A 97 9.62 7.24 15.22
CA GLY A 97 9.95 8.06 16.40
C GLY A 97 11.02 9.12 16.14
N LYS A 98 11.16 9.57 14.89
CA LYS A 98 12.22 10.48 14.45
C LYS A 98 11.66 11.80 13.93
N LYS A 99 12.39 12.89 14.18
CA LYS A 99 12.09 14.18 13.56
C LYS A 99 12.80 14.28 12.22
N ILE A 100 12.04 14.60 11.17
CA ILE A 100 12.53 14.75 9.80
C ILE A 100 12.17 16.11 9.25
N LYS A 101 12.95 16.59 8.29
CA LYS A 101 12.67 17.84 7.57
C LYS A 101 12.04 17.51 6.22
N LEU A 102 10.87 18.08 5.94
CA LEU A 102 10.18 17.91 4.67
C LEU A 102 10.83 18.83 3.62
N ALA A 103 11.80 18.27 2.89
CA ALA A 103 12.51 18.96 1.83
C ALA A 103 11.90 18.64 0.46
N GLN A 104 11.97 19.65 -0.44
CA GLN A 104 11.56 19.53 -1.86
C GLN A 104 10.14 18.94 -2.07
N PRO A 105 9.10 19.52 -1.43
CA PRO A 105 7.75 19.11 -1.69
C PRO A 105 7.35 19.43 -3.12
N GLN A 106 6.76 18.45 -3.79
CA GLN A 106 6.33 18.58 -5.17
C GLN A 106 4.80 18.45 -5.24
N GLN A 107 4.19 19.29 -6.06
CA GLN A 107 2.83 19.10 -6.50
C GLN A 107 2.87 18.57 -7.93
N PHE A 108 2.05 17.58 -8.20
CA PHE A 108 1.95 16.95 -9.50
C PHE A 108 0.70 17.45 -10.23
N MET A 109 0.89 18.02 -11.42
CA MET A 109 -0.17 18.35 -12.35
C MET A 109 0.10 17.62 -13.65
N ALA A 110 -0.53 16.48 -13.83
CA ALA A 110 -0.22 15.53 -14.91
C ALA A 110 1.26 15.14 -14.91
N GLN A 111 2.03 15.54 -15.93
CA GLN A 111 3.48 15.28 -16.01
C GLN A 111 4.34 16.41 -15.42
N ASP A 112 3.75 17.55 -15.13
CA ASP A 112 4.47 18.69 -14.62
C ASP A 112 4.65 18.59 -13.09
N ARG A 113 5.87 18.91 -12.64
CA ARG A 113 6.25 18.96 -11.22
C ARG A 113 6.49 20.41 -10.85
N THR A 114 5.73 20.91 -9.90
CA THR A 114 5.93 22.25 -9.33
C THR A 114 6.27 22.13 -7.85
N ILE A 115 7.09 23.05 -7.36
CA ILE A 115 7.41 23.11 -5.94
C ILE A 115 6.22 23.72 -5.21
N MET A 116 5.72 23.02 -4.18
CA MET A 116 4.64 23.50 -3.34
C MET A 116 5.24 24.25 -2.14
N GLU A 117 4.88 25.52 -1.98
CA GLU A 117 5.34 26.31 -0.84
C GLU A 117 4.44 26.11 0.39
N LYS A 118 3.12 25.97 0.18
CA LYS A 118 2.11 25.77 1.21
C LYS A 118 1.05 24.79 0.76
N GLY A 119 0.50 24.04 1.71
CA GLY A 119 -0.60 23.11 1.50
C GLY A 119 -1.52 23.06 2.70
N TYR A 120 -2.77 22.67 2.51
CA TYR A 120 -3.82 22.69 3.53
C TYR A 120 -4.48 21.31 3.64
N ALA A 121 -5.24 21.11 4.70
CA ALA A 121 -6.00 19.88 4.89
C ALA A 121 -6.84 19.53 3.64
N GLY A 122 -6.70 18.31 3.15
CA GLY A 122 -7.28 17.85 1.89
C GLY A 122 -6.32 17.84 0.70
N ASP A 123 -5.27 18.65 0.72
CA ASP A 123 -4.25 18.64 -0.33
C ASP A 123 -3.39 17.38 -0.29
N ILE A 124 -2.80 17.06 -1.43
CA ILE A 124 -1.83 15.99 -1.60
C ILE A 124 -0.49 16.61 -1.99
N ILE A 125 0.54 16.25 -1.24
CA ILE A 125 1.92 16.65 -1.51
C ILE A 125 2.77 15.42 -1.83
N GLY A 126 3.69 15.55 -2.79
CA GLY A 126 4.73 14.56 -3.05
C GLY A 126 6.01 14.94 -2.34
N LEU A 127 6.54 14.06 -1.53
CA LEU A 127 7.82 14.23 -0.84
C LEU A 127 8.87 13.35 -1.50
N PHE A 128 10.05 13.89 -1.75
CA PHE A 128 11.19 13.06 -2.12
C PHE A 128 11.46 12.05 -1.01
N ASP A 129 11.51 10.78 -1.38
CA ASP A 129 11.68 9.68 -0.45
C ASP A 129 13.04 8.98 -0.66
N PRO A 130 13.99 9.14 0.25
CA PRO A 130 15.26 8.40 0.19
C PRO A 130 15.11 6.92 0.59
N GLY A 131 13.90 6.41 0.80
CA GLY A 131 13.59 5.05 1.22
C GLY A 131 13.24 4.95 2.70
N ILE A 132 12.79 6.05 3.32
CA ILE A 132 12.44 6.10 4.74
C ILE A 132 10.94 5.99 4.99
N PHE A 133 10.09 6.22 3.99
CA PHE A 133 8.64 6.17 4.14
C PHE A 133 8.06 4.82 3.77
N SER A 134 7.01 4.45 4.48
CA SER A 134 6.13 3.33 4.18
C SER A 134 4.68 3.82 4.01
N ILE A 135 3.87 3.07 3.24
CA ILE A 135 2.44 3.36 3.13
C ILE A 135 1.80 3.18 4.51
N GLY A 136 1.00 4.17 4.93
CA GLY A 136 0.40 4.21 6.27
C GLY A 136 1.17 5.04 7.29
N ASP A 137 2.38 5.51 6.97
CA ASP A 137 3.14 6.37 7.87
C ASP A 137 2.44 7.68 8.15
N THR A 138 2.51 8.09 9.41
CA THR A 138 1.96 9.35 9.91
C THR A 138 3.06 10.38 10.08
N LEU A 139 2.80 11.58 9.59
CA LEU A 139 3.64 12.76 9.78
C LEU A 139 2.88 13.77 10.65
N SER A 140 3.51 14.27 11.72
CA SER A 140 2.88 15.24 12.62
C SER A 140 3.88 16.31 13.07
N GLU A 141 3.44 17.55 13.12
CA GLU A 141 4.31 18.69 13.48
C GLU A 141 4.72 18.67 14.96
N ASN A 142 3.76 18.52 15.86
CA ASN A 142 3.97 18.75 17.28
C ASN A 142 3.64 17.55 18.16
N ASP A 143 2.97 16.53 17.63
CA ASP A 143 2.46 15.44 18.44
C ASP A 143 2.75 14.07 17.82
N MET A 144 3.44 13.21 18.59
CA MET A 144 3.64 11.81 18.24
C MET A 144 2.41 10.94 18.58
N ASN A 145 1.38 11.51 19.23
CA ASN A 145 0.17 10.76 19.58
C ASN A 145 -0.82 10.65 18.42
N VAL A 146 -0.69 11.50 17.39
CA VAL A 146 -1.50 11.32 16.17
C VAL A 146 -0.94 10.16 15.38
N VAL A 147 -1.67 9.04 15.34
CA VAL A 147 -1.32 7.86 14.55
C VAL A 147 -2.54 7.49 13.73
N TYR A 148 -2.47 7.73 12.42
CA TYR A 148 -3.54 7.32 11.52
C TYR A 148 -3.57 5.81 11.37
N GLU A 149 -4.76 5.26 11.24
CA GLU A 149 -4.93 3.87 10.84
C GLU A 149 -4.41 3.70 9.41
N GLY A 150 -3.67 2.62 9.20
CA GLY A 150 -3.10 2.31 7.88
C GLY A 150 -4.19 2.09 6.82
N ILE A 151 -3.77 2.08 5.57
CA ILE A 151 -4.67 1.69 4.48
C ILE A 151 -4.84 0.17 4.55
N PRO A 152 -6.08 -0.34 4.57
CA PRO A 152 -6.31 -1.78 4.56
C PRO A 152 -5.64 -2.43 3.35
N SER A 153 -4.85 -3.46 3.57
CA SER A 153 -4.31 -4.27 2.48
C SER A 153 -5.31 -5.38 2.15
N PHE A 154 -5.57 -5.57 0.84
CA PHE A 154 -6.41 -6.69 0.41
C PHE A 154 -5.62 -7.99 0.52
N SER A 155 -6.28 -9.05 0.99
CA SER A 155 -5.72 -10.39 0.95
C SER A 155 -5.43 -10.79 -0.50
N PRO A 156 -4.25 -11.33 -0.82
CA PRO A 156 -3.98 -11.80 -2.16
C PRO A 156 -4.82 -13.04 -2.49
N GLU A 157 -5.27 -13.10 -3.74
CA GLU A 157 -6.08 -14.19 -4.27
C GLU A 157 -5.32 -15.02 -5.31
N ILE A 158 -4.19 -14.50 -5.79
CA ILE A 158 -3.35 -15.13 -6.82
C ILE A 158 -1.91 -15.13 -6.32
N PHE A 159 -1.28 -16.30 -6.47
CA PHE A 159 0.09 -16.49 -6.03
C PHE A 159 0.97 -16.97 -7.19
N ALA A 160 2.20 -16.48 -7.21
CA ALA A 160 3.19 -16.91 -8.19
C ALA A 160 4.57 -16.99 -7.55
N ARG A 161 5.37 -17.96 -8.00
CA ARG A 161 6.79 -18.01 -7.71
C ARG A 161 7.54 -17.21 -8.78
N VAL A 162 8.34 -16.25 -8.34
CA VAL A 162 9.07 -15.34 -9.23
C VAL A 162 10.56 -15.46 -8.97
N HIS A 163 11.31 -15.72 -10.02
CA HIS A 163 12.77 -15.82 -9.96
C HIS A 163 13.43 -15.26 -11.21
N VAL A 164 14.74 -15.11 -11.17
CA VAL A 164 15.56 -14.71 -12.33
C VAL A 164 16.63 -15.75 -12.60
N SER A 165 16.73 -16.21 -13.85
CA SER A 165 17.71 -17.20 -14.26
C SER A 165 19.12 -16.61 -14.42
N ASN A 166 19.24 -15.31 -14.71
CA ASN A 166 20.51 -14.63 -14.89
C ASN A 166 21.06 -14.12 -13.55
N SER A 167 22.07 -14.80 -13.01
CA SER A 167 22.72 -14.44 -11.73
C SER A 167 23.30 -13.02 -11.69
N MET A 168 23.75 -12.48 -12.84
CA MET A 168 24.26 -11.10 -12.93
C MET A 168 23.18 -10.05 -12.71
N LYS A 169 21.91 -10.40 -12.90
CA LYS A 169 20.76 -9.52 -12.70
C LYS A 169 20.11 -9.62 -11.31
N ARG A 170 20.66 -10.48 -10.45
CA ARG A 170 20.12 -10.78 -9.13
C ARG A 170 19.93 -9.54 -8.25
N LYS A 171 20.92 -8.63 -8.22
CA LYS A 171 20.82 -7.38 -7.42
C LYS A 171 19.72 -6.46 -7.93
N GLN A 172 19.58 -6.32 -9.25
CA GLN A 172 18.52 -5.54 -9.87
C GLN A 172 17.15 -6.16 -9.59
N PHE A 173 17.06 -7.49 -9.66
CA PHE A 173 15.84 -8.23 -9.34
C PHE A 173 15.41 -8.01 -7.89
N GLN A 174 16.30 -8.22 -6.93
CA GLN A 174 16.02 -8.01 -5.51
C GLN A 174 15.57 -6.56 -5.22
N LYS A 175 16.28 -5.58 -5.83
CA LYS A 175 15.90 -4.16 -5.72
C LYS A 175 14.52 -3.90 -6.30
N GLY A 176 14.22 -4.42 -7.49
CA GLY A 176 12.91 -4.26 -8.14
C GLY A 176 11.79 -4.87 -7.31
N MET A 177 11.97 -6.10 -6.84
CA MET A 177 10.99 -6.78 -5.99
C MET A 177 10.70 -5.98 -4.71
N ALA A 178 11.75 -5.56 -4.00
CA ALA A 178 11.59 -4.78 -2.77
C ALA A 178 10.86 -3.46 -3.00
N GLN A 179 11.19 -2.72 -4.07
CA GLN A 179 10.54 -1.45 -4.38
C GLN A 179 9.07 -1.63 -4.77
N LEU A 180 8.76 -2.63 -5.61
CA LEU A 180 7.39 -2.92 -6.02
C LEU A 180 6.49 -3.38 -4.86
N ALA A 181 7.06 -4.11 -3.90
CA ALA A 181 6.36 -4.46 -2.67
C ALA A 181 6.10 -3.23 -1.79
N GLN A 182 7.10 -2.36 -1.63
CA GLN A 182 6.94 -1.12 -0.85
C GLN A 182 5.95 -0.13 -1.45
N GLU A 183 5.74 -0.17 -2.77
CA GLU A 183 4.70 0.59 -3.47
C GLU A 183 3.29 -0.03 -3.31
N GLY A 184 3.17 -1.19 -2.67
CA GLY A 184 1.92 -1.91 -2.52
C GLY A 184 1.40 -2.56 -3.81
N ALA A 185 2.24 -2.64 -4.86
CA ALA A 185 1.87 -3.26 -6.13
C ALA A 185 1.67 -4.78 -6.00
N ILE A 186 2.44 -5.39 -5.11
CA ILE A 186 2.45 -6.84 -4.82
C ILE A 186 2.74 -7.05 -3.34
N GLN A 187 2.40 -8.23 -2.83
CA GLN A 187 2.88 -8.71 -1.54
C GLN A 187 3.95 -9.78 -1.76
N ILE A 188 5.00 -9.75 -0.94
CA ILE A 188 6.11 -10.70 -1.01
C ILE A 188 6.07 -11.59 0.21
N PHE A 189 6.19 -12.89 -0.04
CA PHE A 189 6.32 -13.91 0.99
C PHE A 189 7.64 -14.66 0.80
N LYS A 190 8.27 -15.05 1.91
CA LYS A 190 9.52 -15.82 1.94
C LYS A 190 9.22 -17.24 2.42
N GLU A 191 9.76 -18.22 1.75
CA GLU A 191 9.72 -19.61 2.19
C GLU A 191 10.82 -19.87 3.25
N ILE A 192 10.51 -20.63 4.28
CA ILE A 192 11.37 -20.83 5.47
C ILE A 192 12.71 -21.49 5.12
N ASN A 193 12.78 -22.32 4.09
CA ASN A 193 13.95 -23.14 3.78
C ASN A 193 14.51 -22.92 2.37
N ILE A 194 14.10 -21.90 1.66
CA ILE A 194 14.57 -21.60 0.30
C ILE A 194 15.39 -20.31 0.33
N GLY A 195 16.55 -20.35 -0.35
CA GLY A 195 17.44 -19.20 -0.41
C GLY A 195 16.78 -17.97 -1.07
N ILE A 196 17.39 -16.79 -0.89
CA ILE A 196 16.91 -15.46 -1.31
C ILE A 196 16.74 -15.32 -2.86
N GLU A 197 16.76 -16.42 -3.61
CA GLU A 197 16.76 -16.39 -5.07
C GLU A 197 15.36 -16.41 -5.69
N GLU A 198 14.37 -16.84 -4.91
CA GLU A 198 12.99 -16.98 -5.35
C GLU A 198 12.07 -16.26 -4.37
N TYR A 199 11.07 -15.58 -4.91
CA TYR A 199 10.02 -14.93 -4.12
C TYR A 199 8.68 -15.59 -4.40
N VAL A 200 7.90 -15.82 -3.36
CA VAL A 200 6.47 -16.07 -3.51
C VAL A 200 5.79 -14.71 -3.50
N VAL A 201 5.08 -14.41 -4.57
CA VAL A 201 4.36 -13.14 -4.76
C VAL A 201 2.88 -13.40 -4.64
N GLY A 202 2.21 -12.60 -3.82
CA GLY A 202 0.76 -12.51 -3.75
C GLY A 202 0.25 -11.25 -4.45
N ALA A 203 -0.83 -11.39 -5.19
CA ALA A 203 -1.52 -10.33 -5.91
C ALA A 203 -3.04 -10.50 -5.77
N VAL A 204 -3.77 -9.38 -5.80
CA VAL A 204 -5.24 -9.40 -5.79
C VAL A 204 -5.79 -9.85 -7.15
N GLY A 205 -5.08 -9.54 -8.23
CA GLY A 205 -5.51 -9.90 -9.58
C GLY A 205 -4.36 -10.18 -10.54
N VAL A 206 -4.70 -10.81 -11.68
CA VAL A 206 -3.74 -11.20 -12.73
C VAL A 206 -2.96 -10.01 -13.26
N LEU A 207 -3.64 -8.87 -13.42
CA LEU A 207 -3.04 -7.65 -13.96
C LEU A 207 -1.86 -7.16 -13.13
N GLN A 208 -1.88 -7.34 -11.81
CA GLN A 208 -0.75 -6.96 -10.95
C GLN A 208 0.51 -7.77 -11.26
N LEU A 209 0.37 -9.05 -11.62
CA LEU A 209 1.51 -9.88 -12.03
C LEU A 209 2.05 -9.46 -13.40
N GLU A 210 1.18 -9.09 -14.34
CA GLU A 210 1.58 -8.57 -15.64
C GLU A 210 2.32 -7.23 -15.50
N VAL A 211 1.83 -6.36 -14.62
CA VAL A 211 2.51 -5.09 -14.27
C VAL A 211 3.86 -5.35 -13.61
N LEU A 212 3.95 -6.34 -12.70
CA LEU A 212 5.22 -6.76 -12.10
C LEU A 212 6.26 -7.17 -13.17
N GLU A 213 5.88 -8.05 -14.10
CA GLU A 213 6.76 -8.50 -15.19
C GLU A 213 7.19 -7.32 -16.07
N TYR A 214 6.24 -6.49 -16.48
CA TYR A 214 6.50 -5.32 -17.31
C TYR A 214 7.48 -4.35 -16.63
N ARG A 215 7.27 -4.04 -15.36
CA ARG A 215 8.10 -3.10 -14.61
C ARG A 215 9.49 -3.66 -14.34
N LEU A 216 9.62 -4.94 -13.96
CA LEU A 216 10.92 -5.59 -13.79
C LEU A 216 11.74 -5.56 -15.07
N LYS A 217 11.10 -5.77 -16.23
CA LYS A 217 11.77 -5.73 -17.53
C LYS A 217 12.17 -4.31 -17.92
N ASN A 218 11.26 -3.35 -17.87
CA ASN A 218 11.46 -2.02 -18.42
C ASN A 218 12.17 -1.04 -17.49
N GLU A 219 11.96 -1.14 -16.18
CA GLU A 219 12.57 -0.24 -15.20
C GLU A 219 13.86 -0.80 -14.61
N TYR A 220 13.94 -2.12 -14.41
CA TYR A 220 15.09 -2.76 -13.76
C TYR A 220 15.96 -3.56 -14.73
N GLY A 221 15.53 -3.75 -15.98
CA GLY A 221 16.25 -4.51 -17.00
C GLY A 221 16.40 -5.99 -16.66
N VAL A 222 15.39 -6.55 -15.99
CA VAL A 222 15.35 -7.95 -15.52
C VAL A 222 14.20 -8.68 -16.22
N GLU A 223 14.49 -9.84 -16.78
CA GLU A 223 13.45 -10.74 -17.29
C GLU A 223 13.15 -11.82 -16.23
N PRO A 224 12.02 -11.67 -15.50
CA PRO A 224 11.63 -12.65 -14.49
C PRO A 224 10.98 -13.87 -15.15
N THR A 225 11.07 -15.01 -14.47
CA THR A 225 10.22 -16.17 -14.72
C THR A 225 9.12 -16.18 -13.66
N VAL A 226 7.86 -16.18 -14.09
CA VAL A 226 6.69 -16.14 -13.22
C VAL A 226 5.90 -17.44 -13.37
N ASN A 227 5.94 -18.27 -12.32
CA ASN A 227 5.25 -19.56 -12.27
C ASN A 227 4.05 -19.48 -11.33
N ARG A 228 2.84 -19.64 -11.87
CA ARG A 228 1.60 -19.63 -11.06
C ARG A 228 1.62 -20.75 -10.05
N MET A 229 1.11 -20.46 -8.86
CA MET A 229 0.94 -21.40 -7.76
C MET A 229 -0.57 -21.67 -7.55
N PRO A 230 -0.94 -22.83 -7.00
CA PRO A 230 -2.36 -23.21 -6.87
C PRO A 230 -3.08 -22.53 -5.69
N TYR A 231 -2.38 -21.70 -4.90
CA TYR A 231 -2.94 -21.04 -3.73
C TYR A 231 -3.93 -19.95 -4.12
N ARG A 232 -4.95 -19.78 -3.27
CA ARG A 232 -5.99 -18.75 -3.40
C ARG A 232 -6.20 -17.94 -2.15
N PHE A 233 -5.69 -18.40 -1.00
CA PHE A 233 -5.90 -17.74 0.28
C PHE A 233 -4.58 -17.60 1.01
N ALA A 234 -4.34 -16.42 1.58
CA ALA A 234 -3.34 -16.19 2.60
C ALA A 234 -4.04 -15.96 3.93
N ARG A 235 -3.50 -16.53 5.00
CA ARG A 235 -4.00 -16.35 6.36
C ARG A 235 -2.83 -16.11 7.29
N TRP A 236 -2.85 -15.00 7.98
CA TRP A 236 -1.85 -14.64 8.98
C TRP A 236 -2.18 -15.32 10.31
N ILE A 237 -1.15 -15.86 10.95
CA ILE A 237 -1.28 -16.46 12.26
C ILE A 237 -1.16 -15.36 13.31
N THR A 238 -2.20 -15.17 14.14
CA THR A 238 -2.24 -14.18 15.24
C THR A 238 -2.08 -14.81 16.60
N SER A 239 -2.36 -16.11 16.73
CA SER A 239 -2.11 -16.85 17.96
C SER A 239 -0.62 -17.02 18.22
N LYS A 240 -0.25 -17.10 19.51
CA LYS A 240 1.13 -17.46 19.90
C LYS A 240 1.37 -18.93 19.56
N ILE A 241 2.25 -19.16 18.62
CA ILE A 241 2.70 -20.50 18.22
C ILE A 241 4.22 -20.52 18.39
N ASP A 242 4.71 -21.51 19.14
CA ASP A 242 6.14 -21.65 19.39
C ASP A 242 6.88 -22.14 18.13
N ASP A 243 6.28 -23.08 17.42
CA ASP A 243 6.81 -23.62 16.16
C ASP A 243 5.68 -23.89 15.14
N PRO A 244 5.62 -23.17 14.01
CA PRO A 244 4.64 -23.43 12.98
C PRO A 244 4.76 -24.80 12.30
N ASP A 245 5.93 -25.42 12.36
CA ASP A 245 6.15 -26.76 11.79
C ASP A 245 5.43 -27.87 12.60
N GLU A 246 5.04 -27.57 13.84
CA GLU A 246 4.22 -28.47 14.67
C GLU A 246 2.72 -28.44 14.32
N LEU A 247 2.30 -27.46 13.50
CA LEU A 247 0.91 -27.36 13.08
C LEU A 247 0.50 -28.57 12.20
N LYS A 248 -0.64 -29.12 12.51
CA LYS A 248 -1.28 -30.12 11.65
C LYS A 248 -1.90 -29.42 10.47
N LEU A 249 -1.23 -29.49 9.34
CA LEU A 249 -1.66 -28.86 8.07
C LEU A 249 -1.87 -29.92 7.00
N THR A 250 -2.68 -29.60 5.99
CA THR A 250 -2.80 -30.46 4.82
C THR A 250 -1.48 -30.40 4.01
N SER A 251 -1.18 -31.46 3.27
CA SER A 251 0.04 -31.53 2.45
C SER A 251 0.12 -30.45 1.36
N THR A 252 -1.00 -29.81 1.04
CA THR A 252 -1.09 -28.72 0.06
C THR A 252 -0.99 -27.34 0.71
N THR A 253 -1.01 -27.24 2.04
CA THR A 253 -0.84 -25.95 2.75
C THR A 253 0.64 -25.63 2.85
N LYS A 254 0.99 -24.35 2.65
CA LYS A 254 2.36 -23.89 2.73
C LYS A 254 2.54 -22.83 3.78
N THR A 255 3.57 -22.95 4.61
CA THR A 255 3.96 -21.92 5.58
C THR A 255 5.01 -21.02 4.94
N VAL A 256 4.80 -19.71 5.05
CA VAL A 256 5.69 -18.65 4.56
C VAL A 256 5.76 -17.51 5.58
N HIS A 257 6.69 -16.58 5.38
CA HIS A 257 6.77 -15.31 6.12
C HIS A 257 6.40 -14.15 5.20
N ASP A 258 5.73 -13.16 5.75
CA ASP A 258 5.56 -11.88 5.06
C ASP A 258 6.81 -10.96 5.19
N SER A 259 6.71 -9.71 4.75
CA SER A 259 7.80 -8.73 4.83
C SER A 259 8.22 -8.36 6.25
N ASP A 260 7.32 -8.55 7.24
CA ASP A 260 7.54 -8.23 8.64
C ASP A 260 7.89 -9.48 9.46
N ASP A 261 8.29 -10.56 8.78
CA ASP A 261 8.65 -11.87 9.35
C ASP A 261 7.52 -12.55 10.15
N ARG A 262 6.25 -12.21 9.85
CA ARG A 262 5.07 -12.85 10.44
C ARG A 262 4.72 -14.11 9.67
N TYR A 263 4.28 -15.14 10.40
CA TYR A 263 3.87 -16.40 9.79
C TYR A 263 2.55 -16.28 9.02
N VAL A 264 2.55 -16.80 7.81
CA VAL A 264 1.40 -16.82 6.89
C VAL A 264 1.23 -18.22 6.34
N LEU A 265 0.01 -18.72 6.35
CA LEU A 265 -0.37 -19.98 5.72
C LEU A 265 -1.03 -19.70 4.37
N LEU A 266 -0.53 -20.36 3.32
CA LEU A 266 -1.10 -20.31 1.98
C LEU A 266 -1.95 -21.56 1.77
N PHE A 267 -3.20 -21.36 1.37
CA PHE A 267 -4.18 -22.44 1.15
C PHE A 267 -4.71 -22.45 -0.26
N GLU A 268 -4.96 -23.63 -0.79
CA GLU A 268 -5.57 -23.81 -2.12
C GLU A 268 -7.09 -23.63 -2.10
N ASN A 269 -7.75 -23.95 -0.99
CA ASN A 269 -9.20 -23.94 -0.87
C ASN A 269 -9.67 -23.73 0.58
N GLN A 270 -10.94 -23.40 0.76
CA GLN A 270 -11.55 -23.14 2.05
C GLN A 270 -11.52 -24.36 2.98
N TRP A 271 -11.71 -25.58 2.45
CA TRP A 271 -11.66 -26.80 3.24
C TRP A 271 -10.34 -26.98 3.99
N SER A 272 -9.21 -26.64 3.35
CA SER A 272 -7.89 -26.71 3.99
C SER A 272 -7.74 -25.72 5.15
N ILE A 273 -8.41 -24.56 5.09
CA ILE A 273 -8.46 -23.58 6.19
C ILE A 273 -9.26 -24.17 7.36
N ASP A 274 -10.47 -24.65 7.07
CA ASP A 274 -11.37 -25.22 8.08
C ASP A 274 -10.70 -26.41 8.77
N TRP A 275 -10.05 -27.28 8.00
CA TRP A 275 -9.29 -28.41 8.51
C TRP A 275 -8.14 -27.99 9.43
N ALA A 276 -7.39 -26.93 9.09
CA ALA A 276 -6.32 -26.41 9.91
C ALA A 276 -6.84 -25.86 11.25
N LEU A 277 -7.96 -25.14 11.23
CA LEU A 277 -8.60 -24.62 12.45
C LEU A 277 -9.14 -25.71 13.36
N GLU A 278 -9.76 -26.77 12.78
CA GLU A 278 -10.31 -27.90 13.55
C GLU A 278 -9.23 -28.77 14.21
N ASN A 279 -8.08 -28.92 13.56
CA ASN A 279 -7.02 -29.83 14.01
C ASN A 279 -5.93 -29.17 14.86
N ASN A 280 -5.97 -27.83 15.02
CA ASN A 280 -5.01 -27.06 15.83
C ASN A 280 -5.75 -26.18 16.83
N LYS A 281 -5.93 -26.69 18.05
CA LYS A 281 -6.62 -25.94 19.13
C LYS A 281 -5.86 -24.66 19.46
N GLY A 282 -6.56 -23.52 19.40
CA GLY A 282 -6.00 -22.22 19.70
C GLY A 282 -5.30 -21.53 18.52
N LEU A 283 -5.34 -22.13 17.32
CA LEU A 283 -4.91 -21.47 16.09
C LEU A 283 -5.93 -20.38 15.73
N GLU A 284 -5.45 -19.15 15.61
CA GLU A 284 -6.22 -17.99 15.16
C GLU A 284 -5.64 -17.49 13.85
N LEU A 285 -6.50 -17.35 12.85
CA LEU A 285 -6.14 -16.91 11.49
C LEU A 285 -6.96 -15.70 11.11
N ILE A 286 -6.29 -14.70 10.49
CA ILE A 286 -6.94 -13.54 9.91
C ILE A 286 -6.59 -13.44 8.41
N ASP A 287 -7.42 -12.77 7.63
CA ASP A 287 -7.27 -12.66 6.19
C ASP A 287 -6.49 -11.42 5.72
N HIS A 288 -6.22 -10.47 6.61
CA HIS A 288 -5.40 -9.28 6.35
C HIS A 288 -4.78 -8.73 7.63
N MET A 289 -3.74 -7.93 7.50
CA MET A 289 -3.04 -7.26 8.60
C MET A 289 -3.11 -5.74 8.44
#